data_d6ffd44c7c4deb4904ecb4c9cd2abd78
#
_entry.id   d6ffd44c7c4deb4904ecb4c9cd2abd78
#
_cell.length_a   1.000
_cell.length_b   1.000
_cell.length_c   1.000
_cell.angle_alpha   90.00
_cell.angle_beta   90.00
_cell.angle_gamma   90.00
#
_symmetry.space_group_name_H-M   'P 1'
#
loop_
_entity.id
_entity.type
_entity.pdbx_description
1 polymer ?
#
loop_
_entity_poly.entity_id
_entity_poly.type
_entity_poly.pdbx_seq_one_letter_code
_entity_poly.pdbx_strand_id
1 'polypeptide(L)'
;MVKITVSESNSKNLNVAYIYNSMTRYLSICGADADITFDDSRTNLVMTAENRFHSYLRKFTEERVAESVSIGYKYALFQKNIRPSGLSETDREVLLCALVSADFDEDKRYVAERLKDIRVYSIDGFFNFRLQALKEKWAGIIDCIPCCFTERDLKDFLDYILSEREPSSVHFKDGELYDADYVRLKRAALIDGGLDDFSIVREVLLSGATEVECLTNPPPVLCDVLKKYFGSRTAFRFS
;
A
#
# COMPACT_ATOMS: atom_id res chain seq x y z
N MET A 1 -16.97 -1.07 27.29
CA MET A 1 -16.73 -1.49 25.89
C MET A 1 -16.54 -0.24 25.04
N VAL A 2 -15.54 -0.24 24.17
CA VAL A 2 -15.31 0.80 23.18
C VAL A 2 -15.62 0.26 21.81
N LYS A 3 -16.16 1.12 20.94
CA LYS A 3 -16.50 0.79 19.55
C LYS A 3 -15.73 1.71 18.61
N ILE A 4 -15.03 1.12 17.63
CA ILE A 4 -14.37 1.83 16.52
C ILE A 4 -15.04 1.38 15.23
N THR A 5 -15.44 2.32 14.39
CA THR A 5 -16.07 2.04 13.10
C THR A 5 -15.25 2.64 11.98
N VAL A 6 -14.89 1.81 11.00
CA VAL A 6 -14.30 2.24 9.73
C VAL A 6 -15.30 1.96 8.63
N SER A 7 -15.56 2.91 7.76
CA SER A 7 -16.55 2.75 6.69
C SER A 7 -16.05 3.29 5.36
N GLU A 8 -16.54 2.70 4.28
CA GLU A 8 -16.24 3.12 2.92
C GLU A 8 -17.45 2.84 2.00
N SER A 9 -17.55 3.53 0.87
CA SER A 9 -18.55 3.25 -0.15
C SER A 9 -18.40 1.83 -0.69
N ASN A 10 -19.51 1.13 -0.91
CA ASN A 10 -19.54 -0.25 -1.42
C ASN A 10 -18.82 -0.43 -2.76
N SER A 11 -18.66 0.62 -3.55
CA SER A 11 -17.90 0.58 -4.81
C SER A 11 -16.37 0.44 -4.62
N LYS A 12 -15.87 0.53 -3.38
CA LYS A 12 -14.43 0.56 -3.05
C LYS A 12 -14.08 -0.27 -1.80
N ASN A 13 -14.77 -1.35 -1.53
CA ASN A 13 -14.65 -2.12 -0.29
C ASN A 13 -13.26 -2.76 0.00
N LEU A 14 -12.30 -2.64 -0.91
CA LEU A 14 -10.94 -3.18 -0.74
C LEU A 14 -10.23 -2.64 0.50
N ASN A 15 -10.40 -1.35 0.82
CA ASN A 15 -9.73 -0.76 1.97
C ASN A 15 -10.26 -1.30 3.29
N VAL A 16 -11.58 -1.48 3.42
CA VAL A 16 -12.20 -2.08 4.61
C VAL A 16 -11.74 -3.52 4.80
N ALA A 17 -11.72 -4.32 3.73
CA ALA A 17 -11.23 -5.70 3.76
C ALA A 17 -9.74 -5.77 4.14
N TYR A 18 -8.91 -4.88 3.56
CA TYR A 18 -7.49 -4.77 3.90
C TYR A 18 -7.30 -4.44 5.39
N ILE A 19 -8.02 -3.44 5.91
CA ILE A 19 -7.91 -3.03 7.31
C ILE A 19 -8.29 -4.20 8.22
N TYR A 20 -9.42 -4.87 7.97
CA TYR A 20 -9.83 -6.05 8.74
C TYR A 20 -8.74 -7.12 8.77
N ASN A 21 -8.24 -7.53 7.60
CA ASN A 21 -7.22 -8.57 7.47
C ASN A 21 -5.88 -8.19 8.13
N SER A 22 -5.53 -6.91 8.09
CA SER A 22 -4.30 -6.38 8.69
C SER A 22 -4.41 -6.23 10.21
N MET A 23 -5.64 -6.10 10.74
CA MET A 23 -5.93 -5.92 12.16
C MET A 23 -6.09 -7.26 12.92
N THR A 24 -6.21 -8.40 12.25
CA THR A 24 -6.54 -9.69 12.84
C THR A 24 -5.67 -10.04 14.07
N ARG A 25 -4.36 -9.83 13.98
CA ARG A 25 -3.41 -10.07 15.08
C ARG A 25 -3.69 -9.15 16.27
N TYR A 26 -3.95 -7.88 16.01
CA TYR A 26 -4.21 -6.87 17.05
C TYR A 26 -5.57 -7.09 17.73
N LEU A 27 -6.57 -7.49 16.96
CA LEU A 27 -7.89 -7.86 17.48
C LEU A 27 -7.78 -9.06 18.44
N SER A 28 -7.02 -10.08 18.04
CA SER A 28 -6.77 -11.25 18.90
C SER A 28 -6.06 -10.89 20.20
N ILE A 29 -5.01 -10.03 20.16
CA ILE A 29 -4.29 -9.58 21.37
C ILE A 29 -5.21 -8.81 22.32
N CYS A 30 -6.15 -8.02 21.78
CA CYS A 30 -7.10 -7.22 22.58
C CYS A 30 -8.33 -8.02 23.03
N GLY A 31 -8.50 -9.26 22.58
CA GLY A 31 -9.78 -9.98 22.76
C GLY A 31 -10.94 -9.18 22.18
N ALA A 32 -10.73 -8.53 21.04
CA ALA A 32 -11.71 -7.66 20.40
C ALA A 32 -12.53 -8.44 19.37
N ASP A 33 -13.82 -8.17 19.33
CA ASP A 33 -14.72 -8.63 18.28
C ASP A 33 -14.67 -7.67 17.09
N ALA A 34 -14.80 -8.20 15.89
CA ALA A 34 -14.83 -7.41 14.67
C ALA A 34 -15.81 -7.99 13.67
N ASP A 35 -16.74 -7.17 13.19
CA ASP A 35 -17.76 -7.52 12.22
C ASP A 35 -17.71 -6.62 11.00
N ILE A 36 -17.86 -7.20 9.81
CA ILE A 36 -18.08 -6.46 8.58
C ILE A 36 -19.57 -6.48 8.27
N THR A 37 -20.16 -5.30 8.19
CA THR A 37 -21.58 -5.12 7.86
C THR A 37 -21.72 -4.32 6.57
N PHE A 38 -22.73 -4.65 5.80
CA PHE A 38 -23.07 -3.98 4.54
C PHE A 38 -24.42 -3.30 4.71
N ASP A 39 -24.48 -2.04 4.38
CA ASP A 39 -25.74 -1.31 4.16
C ASP A 39 -25.86 -0.94 2.67
N ASP A 40 -26.95 -0.27 2.29
CA ASP A 40 -27.28 0.01 0.88
C ASP A 40 -26.15 0.74 0.12
N SER A 41 -25.29 1.45 0.81
CA SER A 41 -24.28 2.31 0.20
C SER A 41 -22.88 2.12 0.74
N ARG A 42 -22.72 1.47 1.90
CA ARG A 42 -21.46 1.43 2.63
C ARG A 42 -21.11 0.04 3.17
N THR A 43 -19.82 -0.25 3.13
CA THR A 43 -19.22 -1.35 3.89
C THR A 43 -18.64 -0.79 5.18
N ASN A 44 -18.99 -1.39 6.31
CA ASN A 44 -18.56 -0.95 7.63
C ASN A 44 -17.81 -2.08 8.34
N LEU A 45 -16.62 -1.77 8.84
CA LEU A 45 -15.91 -2.60 9.81
C LEU A 45 -16.18 -2.02 11.20
N VAL A 46 -16.77 -2.82 12.07
CA VAL A 46 -17.07 -2.48 13.44
C VAL A 46 -16.20 -3.32 14.36
N MET A 47 -15.35 -2.68 15.15
CA MET A 47 -14.47 -3.34 16.13
C MET A 47 -14.91 -2.94 17.53
N THR A 48 -15.06 -3.93 18.41
CA THR A 48 -15.51 -3.73 19.80
C THR A 48 -14.52 -4.38 20.75
N ALA A 49 -14.05 -3.64 21.75
CA ALA A 49 -13.11 -4.13 22.77
C ALA A 49 -13.37 -3.52 24.15
N GLU A 50 -12.65 -4.01 25.16
CA GLU A 50 -12.63 -3.36 26.48
C GLU A 50 -12.00 -1.96 26.41
N ASN A 51 -12.46 -1.04 27.27
CA ASN A 51 -12.00 0.35 27.28
C ASN A 51 -10.47 0.50 27.42
N ARG A 52 -9.82 -0.42 28.15
CA ARG A 52 -8.35 -0.39 28.34
C ARG A 52 -7.57 -0.52 27.01
N PHE A 53 -8.15 -1.13 25.98
CA PHE A 53 -7.54 -1.31 24.66
C PHE A 53 -7.87 -0.22 23.65
N HIS A 54 -8.66 0.80 24.04
CA HIS A 54 -9.13 1.86 23.14
C HIS A 54 -7.97 2.54 22.39
N SER A 55 -6.99 3.05 23.13
CA SER A 55 -5.87 3.79 22.54
C SER A 55 -5.03 2.91 21.63
N TYR A 56 -4.87 1.63 21.98
CA TYR A 56 -4.15 0.66 21.18
C TYR A 56 -4.85 0.38 19.86
N LEU A 57 -6.12 -0.05 19.90
CA LEU A 57 -6.92 -0.30 18.70
C LEU A 57 -7.04 0.94 17.81
N ARG A 58 -7.25 2.10 18.41
CA ARG A 58 -7.34 3.37 17.70
C ARG A 58 -6.05 3.64 16.92
N LYS A 59 -4.89 3.54 17.55
CA LYS A 59 -3.60 3.76 16.92
C LYS A 59 -3.41 2.88 15.68
N PHE A 60 -3.64 1.57 15.82
CA PHE A 60 -3.48 0.64 14.69
C PHE A 60 -4.53 0.86 13.60
N THR A 61 -5.78 1.21 13.96
CA THR A 61 -6.81 1.58 12.99
C THR A 61 -6.38 2.80 12.17
N GLU A 62 -5.91 3.85 12.83
CA GLU A 62 -5.42 5.08 12.18
C GLU A 62 -4.24 4.79 11.25
N GLU A 63 -3.30 3.94 11.66
CA GLU A 63 -2.18 3.50 10.83
C GLU A 63 -2.65 2.74 9.56
N ARG A 64 -3.62 1.84 9.68
CA ARG A 64 -4.17 1.10 8.52
C ARG A 64 -5.01 1.98 7.61
N VAL A 65 -5.79 2.90 8.16
CA VAL A 65 -6.52 3.90 7.35
C VAL A 65 -5.55 4.81 6.61
N ALA A 66 -4.50 5.30 7.27
CA ALA A 66 -3.48 6.11 6.64
C ALA A 66 -2.77 5.37 5.50
N GLU A 67 -2.43 4.11 5.70
CA GLU A 67 -1.83 3.23 4.69
C GLU A 67 -2.77 3.01 3.50
N SER A 68 -4.06 2.75 3.75
CA SER A 68 -5.08 2.60 2.72
C SER A 68 -5.22 3.85 1.84
N VAL A 69 -5.17 5.02 2.43
CA VAL A 69 -5.22 6.28 1.68
C VAL A 69 -3.95 6.49 0.88
N SER A 70 -2.78 6.35 1.51
CA SER A 70 -1.48 6.64 0.89
C SER A 70 -1.10 5.65 -0.21
N ILE A 71 -1.70 4.46 -0.23
CA ILE A 71 -1.50 3.47 -1.30
C ILE A 71 -2.73 3.42 -2.22
N GLY A 72 -3.89 2.97 -1.71
CA GLY A 72 -5.05 2.65 -2.54
C GLY A 72 -5.61 3.87 -3.28
N TYR A 73 -5.84 4.99 -2.57
CA TYR A 73 -6.36 6.21 -3.20
C TYR A 73 -5.33 6.90 -4.09
N LYS A 74 -4.05 6.91 -3.70
CA LYS A 74 -2.96 7.47 -4.51
C LYS A 74 -2.79 6.67 -5.79
N TYR A 75 -2.74 5.34 -5.69
CA TYR A 75 -2.63 4.47 -6.85
C TYR A 75 -3.81 4.66 -7.81
N ALA A 76 -5.04 4.66 -7.33
CA ALA A 76 -6.23 4.87 -8.16
C ALA A 76 -6.21 6.23 -8.89
N LEU A 77 -5.73 7.29 -8.21
CA LEU A 77 -5.56 8.61 -8.83
C LEU A 77 -4.49 8.58 -9.93
N PHE A 78 -3.34 7.96 -9.67
CA PHE A 78 -2.24 7.85 -10.62
C PHE A 78 -2.60 6.96 -11.82
N GLN A 79 -3.21 5.80 -11.59
CA GLN A 79 -3.67 4.89 -12.64
C GLN A 79 -4.62 5.56 -13.63
N LYS A 80 -5.50 6.44 -13.14
CA LYS A 80 -6.45 7.18 -13.97
C LYS A 80 -5.75 8.23 -14.84
N ASN A 81 -4.74 8.91 -14.33
CA ASN A 81 -4.18 10.12 -14.93
C ASN A 81 -2.80 9.92 -15.59
N ILE A 82 -2.01 8.91 -15.17
CA ILE A 82 -0.68 8.67 -15.72
C ILE A 82 -0.75 7.59 -16.81
N ARG A 83 -0.56 8.01 -18.06
CA ARG A 83 -0.59 7.13 -19.24
C ARG A 83 0.50 7.53 -20.22
N PRO A 84 1.78 7.44 -19.85
CA PRO A 84 2.85 7.80 -20.76
C PRO A 84 2.91 6.80 -21.92
N SER A 85 3.24 7.31 -23.11
CA SER A 85 3.61 6.47 -24.25
C SER A 85 5.04 5.93 -24.06
N GLY A 86 5.34 4.76 -24.65
CA GLY A 86 6.69 4.18 -24.63
C GLY A 86 6.94 3.14 -23.54
N LEU A 87 5.99 2.90 -22.63
CA LEU A 87 6.02 1.81 -21.67
C LEU A 87 5.05 0.69 -22.04
N SER A 88 5.46 -0.55 -21.78
CA SER A 88 4.52 -1.68 -21.74
C SER A 88 3.52 -1.55 -20.56
N GLU A 89 2.45 -2.34 -20.56
CA GLU A 89 1.52 -2.34 -19.41
C GLU A 89 2.23 -2.74 -18.11
N THR A 90 3.11 -3.73 -18.16
CA THR A 90 3.94 -4.15 -17.01
C THR A 90 4.85 -3.02 -16.52
N ASP A 91 5.55 -2.33 -17.43
CA ASP A 91 6.45 -1.24 -17.04
C ASP A 91 5.68 -0.03 -16.51
N ARG A 92 4.49 0.24 -17.07
CA ARG A 92 3.59 1.27 -16.54
C ARG A 92 3.15 0.93 -15.11
N GLU A 93 2.82 -0.32 -14.84
CA GLU A 93 2.46 -0.79 -13.49
C GLU A 93 3.62 -0.62 -12.51
N VAL A 94 4.85 -0.94 -12.94
CA VAL A 94 6.08 -0.71 -12.16
C VAL A 94 6.24 0.79 -11.86
N LEU A 95 6.04 1.67 -12.84
CA LEU A 95 6.09 3.12 -12.66
C LEU A 95 5.07 3.59 -11.62
N LEU A 96 3.81 3.15 -11.73
CA LEU A 96 2.75 3.55 -10.81
C LEU A 96 3.06 3.13 -9.36
N CYS A 97 3.48 1.90 -9.15
CA CYS A 97 3.86 1.42 -7.82
C CYS A 97 5.09 2.15 -7.27
N ALA A 98 6.09 2.43 -8.10
CA ALA A 98 7.27 3.20 -7.70
C ALA A 98 6.90 4.63 -7.27
N LEU A 99 6.04 5.31 -8.03
CA LEU A 99 5.53 6.65 -7.68
C LEU A 99 4.71 6.65 -6.38
N VAL A 100 3.92 5.60 -6.14
CA VAL A 100 3.17 5.46 -4.88
C VAL A 100 4.13 5.30 -3.72
N SER A 101 5.15 4.47 -3.87
CA SER A 101 6.09 4.16 -2.79
C SER A 101 7.14 5.24 -2.54
N ALA A 102 7.40 6.16 -3.50
CA ALA A 102 8.47 7.14 -3.43
C ALA A 102 8.40 8.03 -2.17
N ASP A 103 7.23 8.48 -1.81
CA ASP A 103 6.97 9.35 -0.65
C ASP A 103 5.90 8.78 0.30
N PHE A 104 5.78 7.44 0.32
CA PHE A 104 4.77 6.72 1.10
C PHE A 104 4.79 7.08 2.59
N ASP A 105 5.96 7.13 3.22
CA ASP A 105 6.08 7.37 4.65
C ASP A 105 5.70 8.82 5.01
N GLU A 106 6.01 9.78 4.15
CA GLU A 106 5.60 11.18 4.30
C GLU A 106 4.08 11.31 4.19
N ASP A 107 3.49 10.74 3.12
CA ASP A 107 2.05 10.76 2.90
C ASP A 107 1.29 10.07 4.04
N LYS A 108 1.76 8.90 4.47
CA LYS A 108 1.18 8.14 5.58
C LYS A 108 1.19 8.95 6.88
N ARG A 109 2.32 9.58 7.20
CA ARG A 109 2.45 10.44 8.38
C ARG A 109 1.49 11.63 8.32
N TYR A 110 1.42 12.31 7.17
CA TYR A 110 0.50 13.42 6.94
C TYR A 110 -0.96 13.02 7.15
N VAL A 111 -1.37 11.86 6.63
CA VAL A 111 -2.72 11.31 6.79
C VAL A 111 -2.99 10.96 8.26
N ALA A 112 -2.05 10.25 8.92
CA ALA A 112 -2.19 9.84 10.31
C ALA A 112 -2.35 11.03 11.28
N GLU A 113 -1.63 12.12 11.05
CA GLU A 113 -1.76 13.34 11.84
C GLU A 113 -3.17 13.95 11.78
N ARG A 114 -3.84 13.87 10.62
CA ARG A 114 -5.21 14.39 10.42
C ARG A 114 -6.30 13.46 10.89
N LEU A 115 -5.99 12.21 11.16
CA LEU A 115 -6.93 11.23 11.73
C LEU A 115 -7.10 11.39 13.24
N LYS A 116 -6.16 12.01 13.96
CA LYS A 116 -6.14 12.09 15.43
C LYS A 116 -7.41 12.63 16.06
N ASP A 117 -8.13 13.53 15.38
CA ASP A 117 -9.34 14.19 15.90
C ASP A 117 -10.63 13.58 15.36
N ILE A 118 -10.55 12.45 14.63
CA ILE A 118 -11.71 11.83 13.99
C ILE A 118 -12.28 10.74 14.91
N ARG A 119 -13.61 10.70 15.04
CA ARG A 119 -14.33 9.69 15.83
C ARG A 119 -14.89 8.54 15.01
N VAL A 120 -15.22 8.79 13.75
CA VAL A 120 -15.74 7.81 12.80
C VAL A 120 -14.91 7.88 11.53
N TYR A 121 -14.29 6.78 11.15
CA TYR A 121 -13.38 6.72 10.01
C TYR A 121 -14.16 6.40 8.71
N SER A 122 -14.80 7.41 8.12
CA SER A 122 -15.29 7.34 6.74
C SER A 122 -14.14 7.63 5.79
N ILE A 123 -13.53 6.58 5.21
CA ILE A 123 -12.27 6.72 4.46
C ILE A 123 -12.44 7.64 3.26
N ASP A 124 -13.48 7.40 2.45
CA ASP A 124 -13.81 8.21 1.27
C ASP A 124 -14.20 9.66 1.63
N GLY A 125 -14.99 9.83 2.68
CA GLY A 125 -15.35 11.16 3.19
C GLY A 125 -14.12 11.92 3.69
N PHE A 126 -13.27 11.26 4.48
CA PHE A 126 -12.02 11.82 4.97
C PHE A 126 -11.09 12.23 3.82
N PHE A 127 -10.89 11.35 2.85
CA PHE A 127 -10.08 11.64 1.66
C PHE A 127 -10.63 12.84 0.88
N ASN A 128 -11.94 12.88 0.66
CA ASN A 128 -12.54 13.92 -0.15
C ASN A 128 -12.52 15.30 0.50
N PHE A 129 -12.69 15.40 1.80
CA PHE A 129 -12.91 16.67 2.50
C PHE A 129 -11.72 17.16 3.35
N ARG A 130 -10.83 16.26 3.80
CA ARG A 130 -9.75 16.62 4.74
C ARG A 130 -8.35 16.58 4.14
N LEU A 131 -8.17 16.02 2.95
CA LEU A 131 -6.86 15.79 2.35
C LEU A 131 -6.64 16.58 1.06
N GLN A 132 -7.17 17.81 0.96
CA GLN A 132 -7.03 18.64 -0.26
C GLN A 132 -5.57 18.93 -0.60
N ALA A 133 -4.76 19.35 0.37
CA ALA A 133 -3.34 19.61 0.12
C ALA A 133 -2.56 18.38 -0.33
N LEU A 134 -2.93 17.17 0.15
CA LEU A 134 -2.33 15.93 -0.31
C LEU A 134 -2.73 15.61 -1.75
N LYS A 135 -3.98 15.85 -2.12
CA LYS A 135 -4.46 15.68 -3.51
C LYS A 135 -3.78 16.68 -4.45
N GLU A 136 -3.55 17.91 -4.02
CA GLU A 136 -2.81 18.91 -4.78
C GLU A 136 -1.34 18.51 -4.97
N LYS A 137 -0.67 17.99 -3.92
CA LYS A 137 0.66 17.39 -4.03
C LYS A 137 0.69 16.27 -5.08
N TRP A 138 -0.25 15.35 -5.02
CA TRP A 138 -0.31 14.24 -5.96
C TRP A 138 -0.64 14.69 -7.39
N ALA A 139 -1.49 15.71 -7.56
CA ALA A 139 -1.74 16.31 -8.87
C ALA A 139 -0.44 16.93 -9.45
N GLY A 140 0.33 17.64 -8.63
CA GLY A 140 1.64 18.14 -9.04
C GLY A 140 2.62 17.06 -9.48
N ILE A 141 2.61 15.89 -8.83
CA ILE A 141 3.42 14.74 -9.27
C ILE A 141 2.94 14.26 -10.66
N ILE A 142 1.63 14.14 -10.87
CA ILE A 142 1.06 13.74 -12.16
C ILE A 142 1.50 14.69 -13.27
N ASP A 143 1.45 16.00 -13.03
CA ASP A 143 1.82 17.04 -13.99
C ASP A 143 3.33 17.01 -14.36
N CYS A 144 4.16 16.46 -13.48
CA CYS A 144 5.60 16.29 -13.73
C CYS A 144 5.94 15.06 -14.58
N ILE A 145 5.01 14.11 -14.76
CA ILE A 145 5.29 12.91 -15.55
C ILE A 145 5.23 13.22 -17.04
N PRO A 146 6.32 12.97 -17.80
CA PRO A 146 6.34 13.22 -19.24
C PRO A 146 5.29 12.39 -19.99
N CYS A 147 4.74 12.92 -21.06
CA CYS A 147 3.82 12.20 -21.95
C CYS A 147 4.49 11.00 -22.68
N CYS A 148 5.81 11.02 -22.81
CA CYS A 148 6.62 9.91 -23.29
C CYS A 148 7.63 9.53 -22.20
N PHE A 149 7.62 8.25 -21.80
CA PHE A 149 8.48 7.71 -20.76
C PHE A 149 8.99 6.36 -21.25
N THR A 150 10.31 6.23 -21.43
CA THR A 150 10.89 5.00 -21.95
C THR A 150 11.26 4.03 -20.83
N GLU A 151 11.52 2.78 -21.19
CA GLU A 151 12.04 1.78 -20.24
C GLU A 151 13.35 2.24 -19.57
N ARG A 152 14.20 2.95 -20.29
CA ARG A 152 15.45 3.51 -19.76
C ARG A 152 15.16 4.57 -18.71
N ASP A 153 14.22 5.48 -19.00
CA ASP A 153 13.82 6.52 -18.04
C ASP A 153 13.22 5.91 -16.77
N LEU A 154 12.46 4.82 -16.92
CA LEU A 154 11.91 4.09 -15.78
C LEU A 154 13.00 3.45 -14.93
N LYS A 155 14.01 2.87 -15.56
CA LYS A 155 15.14 2.28 -14.85
C LYS A 155 15.95 3.34 -14.10
N ASP A 156 16.28 4.44 -14.77
CA ASP A 156 17.01 5.55 -14.16
C ASP A 156 16.21 6.17 -12.98
N PHE A 157 14.90 6.27 -13.13
CA PHE A 157 14.01 6.73 -12.07
C PHE A 157 13.97 5.78 -10.86
N LEU A 158 13.86 4.47 -11.09
CA LEU A 158 13.89 3.47 -10.02
C LEU A 158 15.24 3.44 -9.30
N ASP A 159 16.35 3.47 -10.05
CA ASP A 159 17.70 3.51 -9.48
C ASP A 159 17.86 4.76 -8.59
N TYR A 160 17.34 5.91 -9.03
CA TYR A 160 17.33 7.14 -8.24
C TYR A 160 16.55 6.96 -6.93
N ILE A 161 15.28 6.52 -7.00
CA ILE A 161 14.44 6.33 -5.80
C ILE A 161 15.08 5.34 -4.81
N LEU A 162 15.62 4.22 -5.31
CA LEU A 162 16.23 3.21 -4.47
C LEU A 162 17.56 3.67 -3.84
N SER A 163 18.28 4.59 -4.49
CA SER A 163 19.54 5.14 -3.94
C SER A 163 19.33 6.20 -2.87
N GLU A 164 18.20 6.92 -2.91
CA GLU A 164 17.86 7.96 -1.93
C GLU A 164 17.24 7.40 -0.63
N ARG A 165 16.93 6.10 -0.60
CA ARG A 165 16.31 5.44 0.57
C ARG A 165 17.33 4.88 1.52
N GLU A 166 16.96 4.85 2.80
CA GLU A 166 17.69 4.06 3.78
C GLU A 166 17.69 2.57 3.39
N PRO A 167 18.84 1.88 3.51
CA PRO A 167 18.94 0.47 3.19
C PRO A 167 17.91 -0.37 3.94
N SER A 168 17.12 -1.12 3.19
CA SER A 168 16.09 -2.01 3.74
C SER A 168 15.94 -3.23 2.85
N SER A 169 15.63 -4.38 3.45
CA SER A 169 15.48 -5.64 2.72
C SER A 169 14.11 -6.25 2.94
N VAL A 170 13.65 -6.97 1.92
CA VAL A 170 12.47 -7.84 2.00
C VAL A 170 12.83 -9.25 1.54
N HIS A 171 12.11 -10.23 2.09
CA HIS A 171 12.33 -11.64 1.82
C HIS A 171 11.14 -12.22 1.08
N PHE A 172 11.38 -12.72 -0.14
CA PHE A 172 10.40 -13.52 -0.86
C PHE A 172 10.52 -14.99 -0.46
N LYS A 173 9.44 -15.57 0.01
CA LYS A 173 9.37 -16.98 0.40
C LYS A 173 7.98 -17.57 0.16
N ASP A 174 7.93 -18.70 -0.53
CA ASP A 174 6.70 -19.50 -0.75
C ASP A 174 5.50 -18.71 -1.29
N GLY A 175 5.78 -17.80 -2.23
CA GLY A 175 4.74 -16.97 -2.86
C GLY A 175 4.36 -15.70 -2.09
N GLU A 176 5.00 -15.43 -0.96
CA GLU A 176 4.71 -14.31 -0.07
C GLU A 176 5.93 -13.42 0.15
N LEU A 177 5.69 -12.15 0.49
CA LEU A 177 6.75 -11.19 0.83
C LEU A 177 6.71 -10.85 2.31
N TYR A 178 7.89 -10.80 2.92
CA TYR A 178 8.09 -10.51 4.33
C TYR A 178 9.06 -9.33 4.48
N ASP A 179 8.86 -8.51 5.49
CA ASP A 179 9.84 -7.49 5.89
C ASP A 179 11.04 -8.11 6.65
N ALA A 180 11.97 -7.26 7.08
CA ALA A 180 13.16 -7.68 7.83
C ALA A 180 12.84 -8.38 9.16
N ASP A 181 11.67 -8.11 9.75
CA ASP A 181 11.18 -8.75 10.98
C ASP A 181 10.34 -10.01 10.71
N TYR A 182 10.35 -10.50 9.47
CA TYR A 182 9.53 -11.62 8.98
C TYR A 182 8.02 -11.41 9.19
N VAL A 183 7.54 -10.17 9.15
CA VAL A 183 6.12 -9.86 9.10
C VAL A 183 5.67 -9.84 7.65
N ARG A 184 4.64 -10.62 7.34
CA ARG A 184 4.09 -10.69 5.98
C ARG A 184 3.52 -9.35 5.54
N LEU A 185 3.95 -8.89 4.37
CA LEU A 185 3.42 -7.71 3.70
C LEU A 185 2.15 -8.05 2.91
N LYS A 186 1.20 -7.10 2.82
CA LYS A 186 -0.10 -7.28 2.15
C LYS A 186 -0.60 -5.99 1.49
N ARG A 187 0.29 -5.07 1.14
CA ARG A 187 -0.05 -3.74 0.60
C ARG A 187 -0.65 -3.80 -0.80
N ALA A 188 -0.25 -4.80 -1.60
CA ALA A 188 -0.81 -5.03 -2.93
C ALA A 188 -2.33 -5.26 -2.91
N ALA A 189 -2.88 -5.80 -1.81
CA ALA A 189 -4.31 -5.97 -1.64
C ALA A 189 -5.12 -4.66 -1.65
N LEU A 190 -4.48 -3.50 -1.45
CA LEU A 190 -5.09 -2.18 -1.57
C LEU A 190 -5.31 -1.73 -3.02
N ILE A 191 -4.68 -2.41 -3.98
CA ILE A 191 -4.77 -2.06 -5.40
C ILE A 191 -5.83 -2.92 -6.10
N ASP A 192 -5.70 -4.25 -6.08
CA ASP A 192 -6.59 -5.18 -6.82
C ASP A 192 -7.08 -6.34 -5.97
N GLY A 193 -7.10 -6.20 -4.65
CA GLY A 193 -7.39 -7.33 -3.77
C GLY A 193 -6.27 -8.38 -3.71
N GLY A 194 -5.16 -8.16 -4.42
CA GLY A 194 -3.98 -9.03 -4.37
C GLY A 194 -4.15 -10.39 -5.04
N LEU A 195 -4.99 -10.49 -6.06
CA LEU A 195 -5.41 -11.78 -6.64
C LEU A 195 -4.81 -12.08 -8.02
N ASP A 196 -4.03 -11.19 -8.61
CA ASP A 196 -3.42 -11.41 -9.92
C ASP A 196 -1.94 -11.84 -9.84
N ASP A 197 -1.41 -12.32 -10.97
CA ASP A 197 -0.02 -12.79 -11.07
C ASP A 197 1.01 -11.67 -10.84
N PHE A 198 0.59 -10.39 -10.93
CA PHE A 198 1.44 -9.23 -10.69
C PHE A 198 1.42 -8.74 -9.23
N SER A 199 0.56 -9.30 -8.40
CA SER A 199 0.37 -8.89 -7.00
C SER A 199 1.68 -8.92 -6.21
N ILE A 200 2.51 -9.95 -6.40
CA ILE A 200 3.80 -10.05 -5.68
C ILE A 200 4.82 -8.99 -6.14
N VAL A 201 4.79 -8.59 -7.41
CA VAL A 201 5.62 -7.51 -7.93
C VAL A 201 5.20 -6.17 -7.32
N ARG A 202 3.89 -5.92 -7.25
CA ARG A 202 3.34 -4.73 -6.56
C ARG A 202 3.78 -4.71 -5.10
N GLU A 203 3.72 -5.86 -4.42
CA GLU A 203 4.13 -5.96 -3.02
C GLU A 203 5.59 -5.56 -2.83
N VAL A 204 6.50 -6.05 -3.69
CA VAL A 204 7.92 -5.67 -3.67
C VAL A 204 8.08 -4.16 -3.87
N LEU A 205 7.45 -3.59 -4.89
CA LEU A 205 7.56 -2.16 -5.20
C LEU A 205 6.96 -1.27 -4.10
N LEU A 206 5.79 -1.66 -3.58
CA LEU A 206 5.10 -0.94 -2.51
C LEU A 206 5.77 -1.09 -1.14
N SER A 207 6.60 -2.12 -0.95
CA SER A 207 7.39 -2.27 0.28
C SER A 207 8.37 -1.11 0.46
N GLY A 208 8.84 -0.55 -0.66
CA GLY A 208 9.86 0.48 -0.65
C GLY A 208 11.26 -0.04 -0.32
N ALA A 209 11.43 -1.35 -0.25
CA ALA A 209 12.72 -1.97 0.04
C ALA A 209 13.74 -1.68 -1.05
N THR A 210 14.99 -1.50 -0.64
CA THR A 210 16.13 -1.28 -1.54
C THR A 210 16.75 -2.58 -2.01
N GLU A 211 16.53 -3.68 -1.28
CA GLU A 211 17.07 -5.00 -1.57
C GLU A 211 15.98 -6.07 -1.48
N VAL A 212 16.06 -7.08 -2.34
CA VAL A 212 15.13 -8.22 -2.36
C VAL A 212 15.91 -9.51 -2.27
N GLU A 213 15.62 -10.31 -1.26
CA GLU A 213 16.20 -11.64 -1.07
C GLU A 213 15.15 -12.70 -1.40
N CYS A 214 15.40 -13.50 -2.42
CA CYS A 214 14.54 -14.63 -2.78
C CYS A 214 15.04 -15.90 -2.09
N LEU A 215 14.29 -16.40 -1.13
CA LEU A 215 14.59 -17.63 -0.38
C LEU A 215 14.01 -18.88 -1.05
N THR A 216 13.00 -18.71 -1.90
CA THR A 216 12.41 -19.74 -2.76
C THR A 216 12.34 -19.24 -4.19
N ASN A 217 12.12 -20.13 -5.15
CA ASN A 217 12.05 -19.76 -6.57
C ASN A 217 10.89 -18.79 -6.83
N PRO A 218 11.16 -17.55 -7.28
CA PRO A 218 10.12 -16.58 -7.56
C PRO A 218 9.38 -16.92 -8.87
N PRO A 219 8.12 -16.49 -9.03
CA PRO A 219 7.41 -16.63 -10.29
C PRO A 219 8.12 -15.85 -11.41
N PRO A 220 8.00 -16.27 -12.68
CA PRO A 220 8.69 -15.67 -13.81
C PRO A 220 8.53 -14.14 -13.88
N VAL A 221 7.33 -13.63 -13.71
CA VAL A 221 7.03 -12.19 -13.74
C VAL A 221 7.85 -11.42 -12.69
N LEU A 222 7.92 -11.92 -11.45
CA LEU A 222 8.74 -11.31 -10.41
C LEU A 222 10.24 -11.40 -10.76
N CYS A 223 10.69 -12.56 -11.22
CA CYS A 223 12.09 -12.78 -11.61
C CYS A 223 12.54 -11.78 -12.70
N ASP A 224 11.70 -11.56 -13.71
CA ASP A 224 11.98 -10.64 -14.81
C ASP A 224 12.05 -9.18 -14.33
N VAL A 225 11.11 -8.76 -13.49
CA VAL A 225 11.11 -7.40 -12.89
C VAL A 225 12.33 -7.19 -11.99
N LEU A 226 12.66 -8.17 -11.15
CA LEU A 226 13.83 -8.08 -10.28
C LEU A 226 15.13 -7.98 -11.08
N LYS A 227 15.33 -8.79 -12.10
CA LYS A 227 16.50 -8.72 -12.98
C LYS A 227 16.58 -7.39 -13.74
N LYS A 228 15.44 -6.90 -14.23
CA LYS A 228 15.35 -5.70 -15.04
C LYS A 228 15.60 -4.43 -14.24
N TYR A 229 15.01 -4.31 -13.06
CA TYR A 229 14.95 -3.06 -12.30
C TYR A 229 15.73 -3.04 -11.00
N PHE A 230 15.95 -4.19 -10.36
CA PHE A 230 16.71 -4.27 -9.11
C PHE A 230 18.17 -4.72 -9.32
N GLY A 231 18.43 -5.51 -10.37
CA GLY A 231 19.80 -5.91 -10.74
C GLY A 231 20.58 -6.50 -9.57
N SER A 232 21.71 -5.88 -9.20
CA SER A 232 22.59 -6.31 -8.09
C SER A 232 21.95 -6.18 -6.70
N ARG A 233 20.82 -5.51 -6.58
CA ARG A 233 20.03 -5.39 -5.34
C ARG A 233 19.16 -6.63 -5.05
N THR A 234 19.25 -7.64 -5.90
CA THR A 234 18.53 -8.91 -5.74
C THR A 234 19.48 -10.05 -5.43
N ALA A 235 19.20 -10.79 -4.36
CA ALA A 235 19.92 -12.01 -4.00
C ALA A 235 19.00 -13.23 -4.15
N PHE A 236 19.41 -14.21 -4.97
CA PHE A 236 18.72 -15.50 -5.10
C PHE A 236 19.45 -16.54 -4.24
N ARG A 237 18.82 -16.99 -3.14
CA ARG A 237 19.41 -17.91 -2.15
C ARG A 237 18.70 -19.26 -2.08
N PHE A 238 18.15 -19.71 -3.17
CA PHE A 238 17.58 -21.05 -3.29
C PHE A 238 18.50 -21.92 -4.16
N SER A 239 18.63 -23.17 -3.79
CA SER A 239 19.39 -24.20 -4.51
C SER A 239 18.47 -25.12 -5.31
#